data_7521c3dcb8457ed6a4ea29684e66f3bb
#
_entry.id   7521c3dcb8457ed6a4ea29684e66f3bb
#
_cell.length_a   1.000
_cell.length_b   1.000
_cell.length_c   1.000
_cell.angle_alpha   90.00
_cell.angle_beta   90.00
_cell.angle_gamma   90.00
#
_symmetry.space_group_name_H-M   'P 1'
#
loop_
_entity.id
_entity.type
_entity.pdbx_description
1 polymer ?
#
loop_
_entity_poly.entity_id
_entity_poly.type
_entity_poly.pdbx_seq_one_letter_code
_entity_poly.pdbx_strand_id
1 'polypeptide(L)'
;MTNFNARRNLVNGKRIKWAIKTIGAIAAAAATLAAPVQAKEWKTVTVALEGGYAPWNLTLPGGKLGGFEPELLANVCGRIKVQCNMVAQDWDGMIPGLQAGKFDVLMDAISITPEREKILLFSRPYAATPATFAVTDTKIIPKAAPGAPAVKLTGDANADKPTVDALRKQLKGKTIGIQSGTVYTKFINDSFKDIASIRVYKTSPERDLDLVAGRIDASFDDVTYYAANIEKKENASIVLAGPKLGGPIWGPGEGLAFRKQDADLKAKFDAAIGAALADGTVKKLADKWFKTDVTP
;
A
#
# COMPACT_ATOMS: atom_id res chain seq x y z
N MET A 1 -76.09 55.59 -19.59
CA MET A 1 -75.11 56.24 -18.66
C MET A 1 -74.00 55.22 -18.49
N THR A 2 -72.89 55.36 -18.92
CA THR A 2 -71.70 56.10 -18.99
C THR A 2 -70.68 55.33 -19.90
N ASN A 3 -70.13 56.04 -20.84
CA ASN A 3 -69.06 55.63 -21.74
C ASN A 3 -67.78 55.27 -20.99
N PHE A 4 -67.00 54.27 -21.49
CA PHE A 4 -65.56 54.16 -21.26
C PHE A 4 -64.79 53.91 -22.56
N ASN A 5 -63.98 54.91 -22.93
CA ASN A 5 -63.15 54.97 -24.10
C ASN A 5 -61.93 53.99 -24.00
N ALA A 6 -61.72 53.21 -25.05
CA ALA A 6 -60.50 52.45 -25.28
C ALA A 6 -59.41 53.39 -25.88
N ARG A 7 -58.30 53.56 -25.21
CA ARG A 7 -57.06 54.10 -25.78
C ARG A 7 -56.12 52.94 -26.16
N ARG A 8 -55.91 52.75 -27.42
CA ARG A 8 -54.83 51.90 -27.98
C ARG A 8 -53.49 52.62 -27.80
N ASN A 9 -52.57 52.05 -27.06
CA ASN A 9 -51.19 52.44 -27.06
C ASN A 9 -50.41 51.61 -28.08
N LEU A 10 -49.95 52.24 -29.13
CA LEU A 10 -48.99 51.73 -30.09
C LEU A 10 -47.60 51.68 -29.45
N VAL A 11 -47.11 50.52 -29.12
CA VAL A 11 -45.73 50.31 -28.64
C VAL A 11 -44.81 50.17 -29.85
N ASN A 12 -43.88 51.13 -29.90
CA ASN A 12 -42.87 51.36 -30.94
C ASN A 12 -41.97 50.13 -31.19
N GLY A 13 -41.97 49.61 -32.44
CA GLY A 13 -41.20 48.46 -32.89
C GLY A 13 -39.67 48.64 -33.00
N LYS A 14 -39.08 49.62 -32.30
CA LYS A 14 -37.61 49.88 -32.35
C LYS A 14 -36.81 49.30 -31.16
N ARG A 15 -37.47 48.78 -30.12
CA ARG A 15 -36.77 48.22 -28.95
C ARG A 15 -36.45 46.71 -28.99
N ILE A 16 -37.00 45.98 -29.95
CA ILE A 16 -36.81 44.51 -30.06
C ILE A 16 -35.52 44.12 -30.80
N LYS A 17 -34.95 45.00 -31.62
CA LYS A 17 -33.73 44.69 -32.41
C LYS A 17 -32.42 44.78 -31.61
N TRP A 18 -32.37 45.35 -30.41
CA TRP A 18 -31.16 45.47 -29.59
C TRP A 18 -30.99 44.31 -28.60
N ALA A 19 -32.06 43.65 -28.20
CA ALA A 19 -32.01 42.54 -27.25
C ALA A 19 -31.48 41.23 -27.86
N ILE A 20 -31.55 41.04 -29.16
CA ILE A 20 -31.13 39.82 -29.84
C ILE A 20 -29.62 39.83 -30.15
N LYS A 21 -28.97 40.98 -30.25
CA LYS A 21 -27.52 41.07 -30.50
C LYS A 21 -26.63 40.85 -29.25
N THR A 22 -27.17 41.04 -28.05
CA THR A 22 -26.42 40.87 -26.79
C THR A 22 -26.47 39.43 -26.28
N ILE A 23 -27.46 38.63 -26.62
CA ILE A 23 -27.54 37.22 -26.22
C ILE A 23 -26.59 36.32 -27.03
N GLY A 24 -26.32 36.69 -28.28
CA GLY A 24 -25.38 35.96 -29.14
C GLY A 24 -23.90 36.09 -28.73
N ALA A 25 -23.52 37.19 -28.07
CA ALA A 25 -22.14 37.42 -27.66
C ALA A 25 -21.75 36.71 -26.35
N ILE A 26 -22.72 36.41 -25.46
CA ILE A 26 -22.48 35.70 -24.20
C ILE A 26 -22.37 34.18 -24.40
N ALA A 27 -23.08 33.62 -25.40
CA ALA A 27 -22.99 32.19 -25.70
C ALA A 27 -21.66 31.80 -26.39
N ALA A 28 -20.97 32.71 -27.07
CA ALA A 28 -19.69 32.46 -27.73
C ALA A 28 -18.50 32.52 -26.74
N ALA A 29 -18.65 33.23 -25.61
CA ALA A 29 -17.58 33.35 -24.58
C ALA A 29 -17.50 32.15 -23.60
N ALA A 30 -18.58 31.34 -23.51
CA ALA A 30 -18.62 30.17 -22.63
C ALA A 30 -18.00 28.90 -23.24
N ALA A 31 -17.68 28.89 -24.51
CA ALA A 31 -17.16 27.70 -25.23
C ALA A 31 -15.63 27.58 -25.23
N THR A 32 -14.89 28.53 -24.61
CA THR A 32 -13.40 28.57 -24.72
C THR A 32 -12.63 28.17 -23.48
N LEU A 33 -13.26 27.58 -22.46
CA LEU A 33 -12.55 27.20 -21.19
C LEU A 33 -12.44 25.69 -20.95
N ALA A 34 -12.77 24.84 -21.89
CA ALA A 34 -12.36 23.45 -21.84
C ALA A 34 -11.01 23.31 -22.58
N ALA A 35 -9.94 23.87 -22.01
CA ALA A 35 -8.61 23.44 -22.40
C ALA A 35 -8.56 21.92 -22.14
N PRO A 36 -8.19 21.07 -23.13
CA PRO A 36 -8.00 19.66 -22.87
C PRO A 36 -6.96 19.57 -21.76
N VAL A 37 -7.31 18.93 -20.64
CA VAL A 37 -6.34 18.50 -19.64
C VAL A 37 -5.41 17.57 -20.39
N GLN A 38 -4.28 18.08 -20.82
CA GLN A 38 -3.28 17.29 -21.54
C GLN A 38 -2.76 16.28 -20.54
N ALA A 39 -3.12 15.01 -20.73
CA ALA A 39 -2.62 13.93 -19.89
C ALA A 39 -1.08 14.01 -19.88
N LYS A 40 -0.50 14.01 -18.68
CA LYS A 40 0.96 14.07 -18.50
C LYS A 40 1.59 12.90 -19.24
N GLU A 41 2.55 13.18 -20.13
CA GLU A 41 3.29 12.13 -20.83
C GLU A 41 4.38 11.58 -19.87
N TRP A 42 4.14 10.38 -19.36
CA TRP A 42 5.07 9.69 -18.48
C TRP A 42 6.12 8.92 -19.33
N LYS A 43 7.27 9.52 -19.57
CA LYS A 43 8.42 8.84 -20.23
C LYS A 43 9.32 8.17 -19.22
N THR A 44 9.54 8.82 -18.08
CA THR A 44 10.35 8.34 -16.96
C THR A 44 9.54 8.46 -15.68
N VAL A 45 9.65 7.46 -14.82
CA VAL A 45 9.01 7.39 -13.50
C VAL A 45 10.07 6.99 -12.48
N THR A 46 10.16 7.71 -11.36
CA THR A 46 11.01 7.35 -10.23
C THR A 46 10.19 6.57 -9.21
N VAL A 47 10.69 5.38 -8.84
CA VAL A 47 10.02 4.47 -7.91
C VAL A 47 10.90 4.27 -6.68
N ALA A 48 10.35 4.51 -5.49
CA ALA A 48 11.03 4.31 -4.22
C ALA A 48 10.77 2.91 -3.65
N LEU A 49 11.84 2.27 -3.16
CA LEU A 49 11.86 1.01 -2.42
C LEU A 49 12.81 1.17 -1.22
N GLU A 50 12.62 0.38 -0.15
CA GLU A 50 13.52 0.45 1.03
C GLU A 50 14.91 -0.13 0.71
N GLY A 51 14.96 -1.26 0.01
CA GLY A 51 16.20 -1.98 -0.25
C GLY A 51 16.75 -2.75 0.95
N GLY A 52 15.95 -2.86 2.01
CA GLY A 52 16.26 -3.56 3.26
C GLY A 52 15.26 -4.66 3.65
N TYR A 53 14.27 -4.94 2.84
CA TYR A 53 13.15 -5.84 3.14
C TYR A 53 13.17 -7.10 2.26
N ALA A 54 14.25 -7.89 2.35
CA ALA A 54 14.39 -9.13 1.58
C ALA A 54 13.30 -10.17 1.96
N PRO A 55 12.74 -10.92 1.00
CA PRO A 55 13.08 -10.99 -0.44
C PRO A 55 12.24 -10.06 -1.32
N TRP A 56 11.39 -9.20 -0.73
CA TRP A 56 10.58 -8.22 -1.46
C TRP A 56 11.48 -7.28 -2.25
N ASN A 57 12.35 -6.57 -1.54
CA ASN A 57 13.38 -5.72 -2.12
C ASN A 57 14.64 -5.74 -1.24
N LEU A 58 15.81 -5.70 -1.87
CA LEU A 58 17.10 -5.74 -1.19
C LEU A 58 18.17 -4.99 -2.00
N THR A 59 19.15 -4.48 -1.28
CA THR A 59 20.33 -3.87 -1.90
C THR A 59 21.38 -4.94 -2.22
N LEU A 60 21.66 -5.12 -3.49
CA LEU A 60 22.68 -6.02 -4.01
C LEU A 60 24.07 -5.37 -3.96
N PRO A 61 25.17 -6.15 -4.11
CA PRO A 61 26.51 -5.59 -4.27
C PRO A 61 26.55 -4.53 -5.38
N GLY A 62 27.22 -3.40 -5.10
CA GLY A 62 27.24 -2.25 -6.01
C GLY A 62 26.03 -1.31 -5.88
N GLY A 63 25.16 -1.50 -4.86
CA GLY A 63 24.06 -0.58 -4.55
C GLY A 63 22.81 -0.73 -5.44
N LYS A 64 22.76 -1.74 -6.31
CA LYS A 64 21.61 -2.01 -7.17
C LYS A 64 20.49 -2.63 -6.34
N LEU A 65 19.24 -2.19 -6.56
CA LEU A 65 18.07 -2.81 -5.96
C LEU A 65 17.68 -4.09 -6.72
N GLY A 66 17.38 -5.16 -5.98
CA GLY A 66 16.95 -6.46 -6.47
C GLY A 66 15.85 -7.04 -5.58
N GLY A 67 15.31 -8.21 -5.96
CA GLY A 67 14.22 -8.85 -5.23
C GLY A 67 12.98 -9.05 -6.09
N PHE A 68 11.91 -9.51 -5.45
CA PHE A 68 10.62 -9.73 -6.10
C PHE A 68 10.09 -8.44 -6.75
N GLU A 69 10.04 -7.36 -6.00
CA GLU A 69 9.46 -6.10 -6.43
C GLU A 69 10.26 -5.41 -7.54
N PRO A 70 11.59 -5.30 -7.49
CA PRO A 70 12.37 -4.79 -8.60
C PRO A 70 12.19 -5.57 -9.91
N GLU A 71 12.05 -6.91 -9.84
CA GLU A 71 11.81 -7.71 -11.04
C GLU A 71 10.37 -7.54 -11.56
N LEU A 72 9.37 -7.49 -10.68
CA LEU A 72 8.01 -7.19 -11.06
C LEU A 72 7.88 -5.79 -11.66
N LEU A 73 8.53 -4.80 -11.04
CA LEU A 73 8.55 -3.42 -11.53
C LEU A 73 9.14 -3.33 -12.94
N ALA A 74 10.26 -3.98 -13.19
CA ALA A 74 10.88 -4.00 -14.52
C ALA A 74 9.92 -4.58 -15.58
N ASN A 75 9.19 -5.66 -15.25
CA ASN A 75 8.19 -6.26 -16.12
C ASN A 75 7.02 -5.28 -16.39
N VAL A 76 6.46 -4.70 -15.34
CA VAL A 76 5.31 -3.77 -15.42
C VAL A 76 5.69 -2.52 -16.22
N CYS A 77 6.86 -1.93 -15.96
CA CYS A 77 7.35 -0.75 -16.67
C CYS A 77 7.60 -1.03 -18.16
N GLY A 78 8.10 -2.22 -18.49
CA GLY A 78 8.25 -2.67 -19.88
C GLY A 78 6.90 -2.76 -20.62
N ARG A 79 5.83 -3.24 -19.96
CA ARG A 79 4.49 -3.32 -20.53
C ARG A 79 3.90 -1.96 -20.86
N ILE A 80 4.10 -0.97 -20.02
CA ILE A 80 3.57 0.39 -20.22
C ILE A 80 4.53 1.29 -21.01
N LYS A 81 5.69 0.76 -21.42
CA LYS A 81 6.73 1.48 -22.19
C LYS A 81 7.21 2.77 -21.49
N VAL A 82 7.41 2.68 -20.17
CA VAL A 82 7.92 3.77 -19.33
C VAL A 82 9.28 3.33 -18.77
N GLN A 83 10.24 4.25 -18.76
CA GLN A 83 11.51 4.04 -18.07
C GLN A 83 11.30 4.21 -16.57
N CYS A 84 11.50 3.16 -15.77
CA CYS A 84 11.41 3.23 -14.32
C CYS A 84 12.80 3.27 -13.70
N ASN A 85 13.08 4.33 -12.94
CA ASN A 85 14.30 4.48 -12.16
C ASN A 85 14.01 4.14 -10.70
N MET A 86 14.67 3.15 -10.14
CA MET A 86 14.52 2.77 -8.74
C MET A 86 15.45 3.58 -7.85
N VAL A 87 14.95 4.05 -6.71
CA VAL A 87 15.74 4.76 -5.69
C VAL A 87 15.50 4.13 -4.32
N ALA A 88 16.58 3.99 -3.55
CA ALA A 88 16.47 3.56 -2.16
C ALA A 88 15.97 4.72 -1.29
N GLN A 89 15.00 4.44 -0.43
CA GLN A 89 14.40 5.41 0.48
C GLN A 89 14.02 4.71 1.79
N ASP A 90 14.45 5.23 2.93
CA ASP A 90 14.02 4.73 4.24
C ASP A 90 12.49 4.70 4.34
N TRP A 91 11.96 3.61 4.90
CA TRP A 91 10.52 3.37 5.05
C TRP A 91 9.75 4.55 5.63
N ASP A 92 10.21 5.11 6.77
CA ASP A 92 9.54 6.25 7.44
C ASP A 92 9.43 7.50 6.54
N GLY A 93 10.31 7.63 5.54
CA GLY A 93 10.33 8.74 4.60
C GLY A 93 9.50 8.54 3.33
N MET A 94 8.94 7.34 3.10
CA MET A 94 8.31 7.00 1.82
C MET A 94 7.03 7.76 1.54
N ILE A 95 6.03 7.70 2.43
CA ILE A 95 4.76 8.41 2.21
C ILE A 95 4.98 9.93 2.15
N PRO A 96 5.70 10.56 3.10
CA PRO A 96 6.02 11.98 3.00
C PRO A 96 6.80 12.34 1.73
N GLY A 97 7.76 11.51 1.32
CA GLY A 97 8.56 11.71 0.11
C GLY A 97 7.72 11.67 -1.17
N LEU A 98 6.80 10.70 -1.28
CA LEU A 98 5.85 10.59 -2.38
C LEU A 98 4.95 11.83 -2.46
N GLN A 99 4.40 12.27 -1.34
CA GLN A 99 3.55 13.47 -1.27
C GLN A 99 4.32 14.74 -1.64
N ALA A 100 5.59 14.84 -1.25
CA ALA A 100 6.49 15.94 -1.59
C ALA A 100 7.03 15.88 -3.04
N GLY A 101 6.72 14.82 -3.80
CA GLY A 101 7.16 14.67 -5.19
C GLY A 101 8.64 14.31 -5.35
N LYS A 102 9.30 13.76 -4.33
CA LYS A 102 10.68 13.29 -4.43
C LYS A 102 10.82 12.09 -5.38
N PHE A 103 9.75 11.32 -5.52
CA PHE A 103 9.58 10.22 -6.47
C PHE A 103 8.10 10.13 -6.86
N ASP A 104 7.77 9.33 -7.86
CA ASP A 104 6.44 9.28 -8.46
C ASP A 104 5.60 8.12 -7.96
N VAL A 105 6.25 7.02 -7.57
CA VAL A 105 5.62 5.77 -7.13
C VAL A 105 6.36 5.23 -5.91
N LEU A 106 5.62 4.61 -4.99
CA LEU A 106 6.16 3.85 -3.88
C LEU A 106 5.81 2.37 -4.09
N MET A 107 6.81 1.50 -3.98
CA MET A 107 6.67 0.04 -4.05
C MET A 107 7.53 -0.59 -2.96
N ASP A 108 6.92 -1.11 -1.89
CA ASP A 108 7.66 -1.62 -0.72
C ASP A 108 6.77 -2.50 0.15
N ALA A 109 6.19 -3.54 -0.41
CA ALA A 109 5.20 -4.40 0.26
C ALA A 109 4.14 -3.58 1.02
N ILE A 110 3.80 -2.40 0.49
CA ILE A 110 2.92 -1.48 1.19
C ILE A 110 1.47 -1.92 1.09
N SER A 111 0.90 -2.33 2.22
CA SER A 111 -0.49 -2.76 2.31
C SER A 111 -1.45 -1.63 1.97
N ILE A 112 -2.46 -1.94 1.20
CA ILE A 112 -3.57 -1.04 0.85
C ILE A 112 -4.49 -0.96 2.08
N THR A 113 -4.65 0.23 2.67
CA THR A 113 -5.55 0.42 3.82
C THR A 113 -6.43 1.64 3.63
N PRO A 114 -7.65 1.65 4.25
CA PRO A 114 -8.53 2.82 4.20
C PRO A 114 -7.89 4.11 4.69
N GLU A 115 -6.98 4.04 5.68
CA GLU A 115 -6.25 5.20 6.19
C GLU A 115 -5.30 5.77 5.13
N ARG A 116 -4.54 4.90 4.48
CA ARG A 116 -3.60 5.29 3.41
C ARG A 116 -4.34 5.77 2.16
N GLU A 117 -5.46 5.15 1.82
CA GLU A 117 -6.31 5.56 0.70
C GLU A 117 -6.93 6.96 0.87
N LYS A 118 -7.03 7.51 2.07
CA LYS A 118 -7.43 8.91 2.28
C LYS A 118 -6.47 9.90 1.64
N ILE A 119 -5.18 9.59 1.60
CA ILE A 119 -4.11 10.50 1.18
C ILE A 119 -3.34 10.05 -0.07
N LEU A 120 -3.47 8.79 -0.47
CA LEU A 120 -2.81 8.19 -1.63
C LEU A 120 -3.83 7.50 -2.55
N LEU A 121 -3.41 7.23 -3.79
CA LEU A 121 -4.04 6.23 -4.64
C LEU A 121 -3.21 4.95 -4.59
N PHE A 122 -3.87 3.81 -4.74
CA PHE A 122 -3.20 2.52 -4.86
C PHE A 122 -3.54 1.84 -6.18
N SER A 123 -2.61 1.07 -6.70
CA SER A 123 -2.89 0.09 -7.75
C SER A 123 -3.79 -1.02 -7.19
N ARG A 124 -4.29 -1.90 -8.06
CA ARG A 124 -4.74 -3.21 -7.60
C ARG A 124 -3.61 -3.91 -6.85
N PRO A 125 -3.91 -4.79 -5.90
CA PRO A 125 -2.87 -5.55 -5.22
C PRO A 125 -2.11 -6.44 -6.22
N TYR A 126 -0.79 -6.56 -6.02
CA TYR A 126 0.06 -7.50 -6.74
C TYR A 126 0.45 -8.72 -5.90
N ALA A 127 0.27 -8.62 -4.58
CA ALA A 127 0.49 -9.71 -3.63
C ALA A 127 -0.46 -9.58 -2.44
N ALA A 128 -0.64 -10.68 -1.69
CA ALA A 128 -1.31 -10.70 -0.39
C ALA A 128 -0.68 -11.78 0.49
N THR A 129 -0.11 -11.39 1.61
CA THR A 129 0.61 -12.30 2.50
C THR A 129 0.10 -12.24 3.93
N PRO A 130 0.16 -13.36 4.68
CA PRO A 130 -0.13 -13.37 6.10
C PRO A 130 1.09 -12.90 6.92
N ALA A 131 0.83 -12.41 8.13
CA ALA A 131 1.84 -12.10 9.12
C ALA A 131 1.90 -13.16 10.23
N THR A 132 2.98 -13.19 11.00
CA THR A 132 3.15 -14.13 12.12
C THR A 132 4.10 -13.54 13.16
N PHE A 133 4.09 -14.14 14.36
CA PHE A 133 5.13 -13.89 15.35
C PHE A 133 6.39 -14.69 15.04
N ALA A 134 7.52 -14.18 15.51
CA ALA A 134 8.78 -14.89 15.57
C ALA A 134 9.38 -14.75 16.97
N VAL A 135 10.00 -15.80 17.46
CA VAL A 135 10.63 -15.90 18.79
C VAL A 135 11.96 -16.64 18.68
N THR A 136 12.80 -16.54 19.71
CA THR A 136 13.97 -17.41 19.89
C THR A 136 13.73 -18.50 20.93
N ASP A 137 12.70 -18.34 21.76
CA ASP A 137 12.25 -19.36 22.75
C ASP A 137 10.77 -19.73 22.48
N THR A 138 10.55 -20.96 22.04
CA THR A 138 9.21 -21.49 21.74
C THR A 138 8.33 -21.73 22.98
N LYS A 139 8.87 -21.53 24.20
CA LYS A 139 8.07 -21.49 25.43
C LYS A 139 7.22 -20.20 25.52
N ILE A 140 7.63 -19.13 24.84
CA ILE A 140 6.87 -17.86 24.79
C ILE A 140 5.62 -18.03 23.92
N ILE A 141 5.82 -18.41 22.67
CA ILE A 141 4.77 -18.77 21.73
C ILE A 141 5.19 -20.10 21.09
N PRO A 142 4.37 -21.15 21.16
CA PRO A 142 4.68 -22.43 20.51
C PRO A 142 4.85 -22.28 19.00
N LYS A 143 5.71 -23.11 18.43
CA LYS A 143 5.88 -23.18 16.97
C LYS A 143 4.55 -23.54 16.30
N ALA A 144 4.24 -22.86 15.19
CA ALA A 144 3.07 -23.21 14.37
C ALA A 144 3.16 -24.63 13.84
N ALA A 145 2.03 -25.32 13.73
CA ALA A 145 1.97 -26.61 13.07
C ALA A 145 2.37 -26.47 11.60
N PRO A 146 3.25 -27.35 11.08
CA PRO A 146 3.62 -27.32 9.67
C PRO A 146 2.37 -27.43 8.78
N GLY A 147 2.30 -26.59 7.73
CA GLY A 147 1.18 -26.60 6.79
C GLY A 147 -0.16 -26.03 7.30
N ALA A 148 -0.20 -25.55 8.56
CA ALA A 148 -1.42 -24.91 9.07
C ALA A 148 -1.84 -23.71 8.19
N PRO A 149 -3.13 -23.63 7.83
CA PRO A 149 -3.64 -22.47 7.08
C PRO A 149 -3.57 -21.20 7.92
N ALA A 150 -3.56 -20.05 7.27
CA ALA A 150 -3.65 -18.78 7.98
C ALA A 150 -5.03 -18.61 8.63
N VAL A 151 -5.04 -18.13 9.86
CA VAL A 151 -6.25 -17.67 10.55
C VAL A 151 -6.65 -16.33 9.94
N LYS A 152 -7.89 -16.23 9.48
CA LYS A 152 -8.42 -14.99 8.91
C LYS A 152 -8.87 -14.06 10.03
N LEU A 153 -8.20 -12.93 10.17
CA LEU A 153 -8.64 -11.83 11.02
C LEU A 153 -9.46 -10.85 10.19
N THR A 154 -10.59 -10.45 10.75
CA THR A 154 -11.58 -9.59 10.07
C THR A 154 -11.40 -8.11 10.37
N GLY A 155 -10.72 -7.79 11.48
CA GLY A 155 -10.68 -6.45 12.08
C GLY A 155 -11.88 -6.18 13.02
N ASP A 156 -12.85 -7.10 13.11
CA ASP A 156 -13.89 -7.05 14.13
C ASP A 156 -13.39 -7.66 15.44
N ALA A 157 -13.38 -6.85 16.50
CA ALA A 157 -12.82 -7.24 17.80
C ALA A 157 -13.52 -8.48 18.42
N ASN A 158 -14.81 -8.71 18.16
CA ASN A 158 -15.53 -9.87 18.69
C ASN A 158 -15.21 -11.13 17.90
N ALA A 159 -15.17 -11.02 16.56
CA ALA A 159 -14.86 -12.15 15.69
C ALA A 159 -13.41 -12.62 15.87
N ASP A 160 -12.48 -11.69 16.06
CA ASP A 160 -11.04 -11.97 16.16
C ASP A 160 -10.62 -12.33 17.61
N LYS A 161 -11.51 -12.09 18.60
CA LYS A 161 -11.25 -12.26 20.04
C LYS A 161 -10.65 -13.61 20.43
N PRO A 162 -11.13 -14.78 19.94
CA PRO A 162 -10.56 -16.07 20.36
C PRO A 162 -9.08 -16.20 20.01
N THR A 163 -8.68 -15.76 18.82
CA THR A 163 -7.28 -15.80 18.35
C THR A 163 -6.43 -14.79 19.13
N VAL A 164 -6.92 -13.56 19.28
CA VAL A 164 -6.21 -12.50 20.01
C VAL A 164 -6.03 -12.86 21.48
N ASP A 165 -7.07 -13.36 22.17
CA ASP A 165 -6.99 -13.75 23.59
C ASP A 165 -6.00 -14.91 23.81
N ALA A 166 -5.91 -15.87 22.90
CA ALA A 166 -4.91 -16.94 22.99
C ALA A 166 -3.48 -16.39 22.93
N LEU A 167 -3.22 -15.46 22.00
CA LEU A 167 -1.92 -14.79 21.88
C LEU A 167 -1.63 -13.89 23.10
N ARG A 168 -2.64 -13.16 23.59
CA ARG A 168 -2.50 -12.31 24.79
C ARG A 168 -2.06 -13.07 26.03
N LYS A 169 -2.54 -14.31 26.22
CA LYS A 169 -2.10 -15.17 27.34
C LYS A 169 -0.63 -15.51 27.25
N GLN A 170 -0.12 -15.74 26.05
CA GLN A 170 1.28 -16.09 25.79
C GLN A 170 2.22 -14.88 25.87
N LEU A 171 1.75 -13.71 25.47
CA LEU A 171 2.54 -12.48 25.35
C LEU A 171 2.47 -11.59 26.61
N LYS A 172 1.70 -11.96 27.63
CA LYS A 172 1.57 -11.17 28.85
C LYS A 172 2.92 -10.96 29.53
N GLY A 173 3.29 -9.69 29.78
CA GLY A 173 4.55 -9.28 30.38
C GLY A 173 5.77 -9.40 29.47
N LYS A 174 5.57 -9.67 28.18
CA LYS A 174 6.62 -9.80 27.18
C LYS A 174 6.91 -8.49 26.46
N THR A 175 8.05 -8.42 25.79
CA THR A 175 8.42 -7.31 24.92
C THR A 175 8.28 -7.74 23.47
N ILE A 176 7.42 -7.03 22.68
CA ILE A 176 7.16 -7.30 21.28
C ILE A 176 7.82 -6.22 20.42
N GLY A 177 8.67 -6.63 19.47
CA GLY A 177 9.29 -5.74 18.49
C GLY A 177 8.49 -5.66 17.20
N ILE A 178 8.33 -4.45 16.67
CA ILE A 178 7.67 -4.17 15.38
C ILE A 178 8.41 -3.06 14.62
N GLN A 179 8.30 -3.06 13.29
CA GLN A 179 8.76 -1.93 12.48
C GLN A 179 7.74 -0.79 12.55
N SER A 180 8.21 0.46 12.64
CA SER A 180 7.38 1.67 12.68
C SER A 180 6.50 1.81 11.41
N GLY A 181 5.35 2.48 11.53
CA GLY A 181 4.53 2.89 10.40
C GLY A 181 3.91 1.76 9.55
N THR A 182 4.10 0.49 9.93
CA THR A 182 3.48 -0.65 9.25
C THR A 182 2.03 -0.87 9.70
N VAL A 183 1.25 -1.64 8.93
CA VAL A 183 -0.11 -2.05 9.35
C VAL A 183 -0.07 -2.89 10.63
N TYR A 184 1.03 -3.58 10.87
CA TYR A 184 1.26 -4.40 12.07
C TYR A 184 1.37 -3.56 13.34
N THR A 185 1.89 -2.32 13.23
CA THR A 185 2.01 -1.41 14.38
C THR A 185 0.65 -1.15 15.03
N LYS A 186 -0.40 -0.91 14.20
CA LYS A 186 -1.74 -0.70 14.71
C LYS A 186 -2.28 -1.96 15.40
N PHE A 187 -2.19 -3.12 14.75
CA PHE A 187 -2.67 -4.39 15.30
C PHE A 187 -2.00 -4.73 16.63
N ILE A 188 -0.68 -4.64 16.71
CA ILE A 188 0.08 -4.97 17.92
C ILE A 188 -0.25 -3.99 19.07
N ASN A 189 -0.34 -2.69 18.78
CA ASN A 189 -0.73 -1.72 19.81
C ASN A 189 -2.16 -1.94 20.30
N ASP A 190 -3.12 -2.12 19.39
CA ASP A 190 -4.52 -2.28 19.79
C ASP A 190 -4.78 -3.58 20.54
N SER A 191 -4.03 -4.64 20.20
CA SER A 191 -4.26 -5.97 20.76
C SER A 191 -3.43 -6.28 22.01
N PHE A 192 -2.25 -5.65 22.21
CA PHE A 192 -1.28 -6.13 23.22
C PHE A 192 -0.65 -5.05 24.10
N LYS A 193 -0.74 -3.75 23.79
CA LYS A 193 -0.03 -2.70 24.55
C LYS A 193 -0.42 -2.58 26.03
N ASP A 194 -1.57 -3.09 26.41
CA ASP A 194 -2.06 -3.09 27.81
C ASP A 194 -1.50 -4.27 28.63
N ILE A 195 -0.91 -5.28 27.95
CA ILE A 195 -0.39 -6.49 28.59
C ILE A 195 1.09 -6.77 28.29
N ALA A 196 1.67 -6.10 27.29
CA ALA A 196 3.02 -6.29 26.79
C ALA A 196 3.71 -4.95 26.54
N SER A 197 5.04 -4.93 26.62
CA SER A 197 5.84 -3.78 26.18
C SER A 197 6.02 -3.82 24.67
N ILE A 198 5.76 -2.70 23.96
CA ILE A 198 5.95 -2.62 22.52
C ILE A 198 7.22 -1.82 22.24
N ARG A 199 8.17 -2.42 21.52
CA ARG A 199 9.39 -1.78 21.07
C ARG A 199 9.36 -1.58 19.58
N VAL A 200 9.50 -0.32 19.16
CA VAL A 200 9.40 0.09 17.75
C VAL A 200 10.81 0.26 17.19
N TYR A 201 11.02 -0.27 15.98
CA TYR A 201 12.28 -0.22 15.25
C TYR A 201 12.11 0.51 13.92
N LYS A 202 13.20 1.09 13.45
CA LYS A 202 13.20 1.77 12.15
C LYS A 202 13.15 0.76 11.00
N THR A 203 13.84 -0.37 11.14
CA THR A 203 13.91 -1.44 10.15
C THR A 203 13.64 -2.81 10.75
N SER A 204 13.14 -3.75 9.96
CA SER A 204 12.93 -5.14 10.36
C SER A 204 14.25 -5.86 10.73
N PRO A 205 15.38 -5.67 10.01
CA PRO A 205 16.66 -6.23 10.42
C PRO A 205 17.16 -5.76 11.80
N GLU A 206 17.01 -4.47 12.15
CA GLU A 206 17.37 -3.98 13.48
C GLU A 206 16.53 -4.66 14.59
N ARG A 207 15.26 -4.85 14.38
CA ARG A 207 14.36 -5.59 15.26
C ARG A 207 14.83 -7.03 15.44
N ASP A 208 15.21 -7.71 14.36
CA ASP A 208 15.63 -9.10 14.38
C ASP A 208 16.97 -9.28 15.13
N LEU A 209 17.89 -8.33 15.04
CA LEU A 209 19.11 -8.31 15.86
C LEU A 209 18.78 -8.25 17.36
N ASP A 210 17.79 -7.46 17.76
CA ASP A 210 17.35 -7.36 19.13
C ASP A 210 16.61 -8.64 19.60
N LEU A 211 15.89 -9.30 18.72
CA LEU A 211 15.26 -10.60 19.00
C LEU A 211 16.32 -11.69 19.24
N VAL A 212 17.31 -11.80 18.36
CA VAL A 212 18.41 -12.76 18.49
C VAL A 212 19.23 -12.50 19.77
N ALA A 213 19.43 -11.23 20.11
CA ALA A 213 20.14 -10.83 21.33
C ALA A 213 19.32 -10.97 22.62
N GLY A 214 18.05 -11.40 22.55
CA GLY A 214 17.17 -11.53 23.72
C GLY A 214 16.76 -10.19 24.34
N ARG A 215 16.88 -9.07 23.62
CA ARG A 215 16.45 -7.74 24.09
C ARG A 215 14.95 -7.50 23.88
N ILE A 216 14.31 -8.32 23.06
CA ILE A 216 12.87 -8.47 22.93
C ILE A 216 12.52 -9.96 22.96
N ASP A 217 11.31 -10.29 23.39
CA ASP A 217 10.84 -11.68 23.55
C ASP A 217 10.20 -12.24 22.26
N ALA A 218 9.55 -11.38 21.50
CA ALA A 218 8.88 -11.72 20.25
C ALA A 218 8.98 -10.57 19.25
N SER A 219 8.88 -10.89 17.98
CA SER A 219 8.68 -9.90 16.89
C SER A 219 7.51 -10.30 16.03
N PHE A 220 6.95 -9.34 15.26
CA PHE A 220 5.81 -9.58 14.40
C PHE A 220 6.05 -8.97 13.02
N ASP A 221 5.89 -9.76 11.95
CA ASP A 221 6.10 -9.33 10.58
C ASP A 221 5.47 -10.32 9.58
N ASP A 222 5.64 -10.01 8.31
CA ASP A 222 5.25 -10.83 7.17
C ASP A 222 5.93 -12.22 7.20
N VAL A 223 5.13 -13.24 6.86
CA VAL A 223 5.62 -14.64 6.82
C VAL A 223 6.73 -14.83 5.79
N THR A 224 6.63 -14.15 4.63
CA THR A 224 7.62 -14.31 3.55
C THR A 224 8.94 -13.63 3.89
N TYR A 225 8.88 -12.49 4.61
CA TYR A 225 10.07 -11.84 5.16
C TYR A 225 10.82 -12.80 6.09
N TYR A 226 10.14 -13.36 7.08
CA TYR A 226 10.78 -14.30 8.00
C TYR A 226 11.29 -15.54 7.29
N ALA A 227 10.51 -16.16 6.40
CA ALA A 227 10.90 -17.37 5.71
C ALA A 227 12.25 -17.25 5.00
N ALA A 228 12.53 -16.07 4.42
CA ALA A 228 13.81 -15.81 3.78
C ALA A 228 14.93 -15.44 4.77
N ASN A 229 14.58 -14.74 5.86
CA ASN A 229 15.59 -14.20 6.76
C ASN A 229 16.05 -15.19 7.84
N ILE A 230 15.23 -16.17 8.25
CA ILE A 230 15.66 -17.24 9.17
C ILE A 230 16.69 -18.20 8.56
N GLU A 231 16.85 -18.24 7.23
CA GLU A 231 17.89 -19.01 6.56
C GLU A 231 19.28 -18.40 6.71
N LYS A 232 19.36 -17.14 7.13
CA LYS A 232 20.63 -16.46 7.38
C LYS A 232 21.24 -16.95 8.68
N LYS A 233 22.55 -17.18 8.69
CA LYS A 233 23.29 -17.72 9.83
C LYS A 233 23.08 -16.91 11.12
N GLU A 234 23.06 -15.60 11.00
CA GLU A 234 22.84 -14.68 12.11
C GLU A 234 21.44 -14.78 12.73
N ASN A 235 20.46 -15.25 11.98
CA ASN A 235 19.05 -15.38 12.38
C ASN A 235 18.65 -16.84 12.70
N ALA A 236 19.58 -17.78 12.71
CA ALA A 236 19.29 -19.22 12.83
C ALA A 236 18.56 -19.62 14.12
N SER A 237 18.57 -18.77 15.15
CA SER A 237 17.81 -18.97 16.40
C SER A 237 16.34 -18.51 16.29
N ILE A 238 15.97 -17.77 15.26
CA ILE A 238 14.62 -17.26 15.08
C ILE A 238 13.70 -18.38 14.58
N VAL A 239 12.56 -18.53 15.23
CA VAL A 239 11.54 -19.53 14.90
C VAL A 239 10.19 -18.84 14.69
N LEU A 240 9.50 -19.17 13.60
CA LEU A 240 8.12 -18.75 13.41
C LEU A 240 7.20 -19.41 14.43
N ALA A 241 6.39 -18.62 15.10
CA ALA A 241 5.62 -19.04 16.26
C ALA A 241 4.18 -18.53 16.21
N GLY A 242 3.26 -19.32 16.78
CA GLY A 242 1.83 -19.03 16.72
C GLY A 242 1.22 -19.23 15.34
N PRO A 243 -0.02 -18.83 15.16
CA PRO A 243 -0.71 -18.93 13.88
C PRO A 243 -0.20 -17.90 12.87
N LYS A 244 -0.22 -18.24 11.58
CA LYS A 244 -0.18 -17.23 10.53
C LYS A 244 -1.49 -16.46 10.58
N LEU A 245 -1.42 -15.13 10.57
CA LEU A 245 -2.57 -14.24 10.63
C LEU A 245 -2.74 -13.56 9.27
N GLY A 246 -3.83 -13.83 8.60
CA GLY A 246 -4.19 -13.25 7.31
C GLY A 246 -5.57 -12.61 7.33
N GLY A 247 -6.06 -12.19 6.18
CA GLY A 247 -7.42 -11.70 6.01
C GLY A 247 -7.54 -10.18 5.93
N PRO A 248 -8.79 -9.67 5.90
CA PRO A 248 -9.07 -8.26 5.59
C PRO A 248 -8.48 -7.24 6.57
N ILE A 249 -8.02 -7.67 7.75
CA ILE A 249 -7.35 -6.79 8.71
C ILE A 249 -6.10 -6.11 8.12
N TRP A 250 -5.43 -6.76 7.15
CA TRP A 250 -4.27 -6.21 6.46
C TRP A 250 -4.62 -5.44 5.18
N GLY A 251 -5.93 -5.36 4.82
CA GLY A 251 -6.41 -4.85 3.54
C GLY A 251 -6.48 -5.92 2.46
N PRO A 252 -6.69 -5.52 1.19
CA PRO A 252 -6.80 -6.47 0.06
C PRO A 252 -5.44 -7.03 -0.39
N GLY A 253 -4.33 -6.53 0.15
CA GLY A 253 -2.96 -6.91 -0.20
C GLY A 253 -2.04 -5.72 -0.38
N GLU A 254 -0.86 -5.98 -0.95
CA GLU A 254 0.19 -5.00 -1.23
C GLU A 254 0.02 -4.42 -2.63
N GLY A 255 0.08 -3.09 -2.76
CA GLY A 255 -0.08 -2.37 -4.03
C GLY A 255 0.97 -1.29 -4.21
N LEU A 256 1.10 -0.74 -5.42
CA LEU A 256 1.88 0.46 -5.64
C LEU A 256 1.10 1.68 -5.18
N ALA A 257 1.77 2.63 -4.52
CA ALA A 257 1.14 3.86 -4.08
C ALA A 257 1.54 5.06 -4.96
N PHE A 258 0.57 5.96 -5.18
CA PHE A 258 0.67 7.14 -6.04
C PHE A 258 0.10 8.37 -5.33
N ARG A 259 0.50 9.58 -5.77
CA ARG A 259 -0.18 10.81 -5.34
C ARG A 259 -1.61 10.86 -5.91
N LYS A 260 -2.50 11.54 -5.22
CA LYS A 260 -3.92 11.70 -5.64
C LYS A 260 -4.08 12.31 -7.04
N GLN A 261 -3.19 13.20 -7.45
CA GLN A 261 -3.23 13.83 -8.77
C GLN A 261 -2.69 12.95 -9.91
N ASP A 262 -1.99 11.86 -9.63
CA ASP A 262 -1.34 11.01 -10.64
C ASP A 262 -2.22 9.78 -11.00
N ALA A 263 -3.54 9.98 -11.10
CA ALA A 263 -4.51 8.92 -11.40
C ALA A 263 -4.30 8.28 -12.80
N ASP A 264 -3.81 9.05 -13.76
CA ASP A 264 -3.45 8.59 -15.10
C ASP A 264 -2.26 7.60 -15.06
N LEU A 265 -1.24 7.90 -14.24
CA LEU A 265 -0.11 6.99 -14.01
C LEU A 265 -0.58 5.71 -13.31
N LYS A 266 -1.37 5.84 -12.24
CA LYS A 266 -1.97 4.72 -11.51
C LYS A 266 -2.74 3.78 -12.46
N ALA A 267 -3.54 4.32 -13.37
CA ALA A 267 -4.31 3.53 -14.32
C ALA A 267 -3.43 2.70 -15.28
N LYS A 268 -2.29 3.25 -15.72
CA LYS A 268 -1.31 2.50 -16.54
C LYS A 268 -0.71 1.32 -15.76
N PHE A 269 -0.27 1.55 -14.52
CA PHE A 269 0.26 0.50 -13.67
C PHE A 269 -0.78 -0.56 -13.32
N ASP A 270 -2.02 -0.17 -13.05
CA ASP A 270 -3.14 -1.09 -12.83
C ASP A 270 -3.36 -2.07 -13.97
N ALA A 271 -3.37 -1.56 -15.20
CA ALA A 271 -3.54 -2.40 -16.38
C ALA A 271 -2.38 -3.39 -16.53
N ALA A 272 -1.14 -2.93 -16.31
CA ALA A 272 0.05 -3.75 -16.43
C ALA A 272 0.16 -4.82 -15.33
N ILE A 273 -0.18 -4.48 -14.08
CA ILE A 273 -0.24 -5.44 -12.97
C ILE A 273 -1.33 -6.49 -13.25
N GLY A 274 -2.52 -6.06 -13.71
CA GLY A 274 -3.58 -6.98 -14.09
C GLY A 274 -3.17 -7.96 -15.17
N ALA A 275 -2.43 -7.51 -16.18
CA ALA A 275 -1.89 -8.38 -17.23
C ALA A 275 -0.81 -9.33 -16.67
N ALA A 276 0.07 -8.86 -15.75
CA ALA A 276 1.09 -9.69 -15.12
C ALA A 276 0.52 -10.75 -14.17
N LEU A 277 -0.61 -10.47 -13.53
CA LEU A 277 -1.37 -11.45 -12.76
C LEU A 277 -2.00 -12.50 -13.68
N ALA A 278 -2.67 -12.04 -14.75
CA ALA A 278 -3.41 -12.91 -15.67
C ALA A 278 -2.52 -13.89 -16.45
N ASP A 279 -1.30 -13.47 -16.82
CA ASP A 279 -0.38 -14.34 -17.58
C ASP A 279 0.58 -15.16 -16.69
N GLY A 280 0.41 -15.10 -15.36
CA GLY A 280 1.19 -15.87 -14.40
C GLY A 280 2.58 -15.29 -14.11
N THR A 281 2.93 -14.10 -14.61
CA THR A 281 4.22 -13.46 -14.33
C THR A 281 4.43 -13.24 -12.83
N VAL A 282 3.40 -12.73 -12.12
CA VAL A 282 3.47 -12.51 -10.67
C VAL A 282 3.71 -13.82 -9.94
N LYS A 283 2.95 -14.89 -10.29
CA LYS A 283 3.12 -16.22 -9.70
C LYS A 283 4.53 -16.77 -9.92
N LYS A 284 5.05 -16.65 -11.13
CA LYS A 284 6.41 -17.13 -11.46
C LYS A 284 7.49 -16.40 -10.63
N LEU A 285 7.33 -15.10 -10.43
CA LEU A 285 8.23 -14.31 -9.57
C LEU A 285 8.06 -14.67 -8.09
N ALA A 286 6.83 -14.92 -7.64
CA ALA A 286 6.54 -15.39 -6.29
C ALA A 286 7.20 -16.75 -6.02
N ASP A 287 7.06 -17.71 -6.91
CA ASP A 287 7.72 -19.02 -6.82
C ASP A 287 9.25 -18.90 -6.76
N LYS A 288 9.82 -17.93 -7.51
CA LYS A 288 11.26 -17.66 -7.50
C LYS A 288 11.75 -17.13 -6.16
N TRP A 289 11.08 -16.11 -5.62
CA TRP A 289 11.56 -15.32 -4.50
C TRP A 289 11.04 -15.78 -3.14
N PHE A 290 9.78 -16.23 -3.07
CA PHE A 290 9.13 -16.61 -1.81
C PHE A 290 8.95 -18.13 -1.66
N LYS A 291 9.14 -18.92 -2.74
CA LYS A 291 8.87 -20.38 -2.79
C LYS A 291 7.40 -20.70 -2.42
N THR A 292 6.52 -19.74 -2.55
CA THR A 292 5.09 -19.88 -2.30
C THR A 292 4.31 -18.90 -3.18
N ASP A 293 3.05 -19.21 -3.42
CA ASP A 293 2.15 -18.29 -4.14
C ASP A 293 1.70 -17.18 -3.19
N VAL A 294 1.87 -15.94 -3.61
CA VAL A 294 1.45 -14.73 -2.89
C VAL A 294 0.44 -13.92 -3.72
N THR A 295 -0.08 -14.49 -4.81
CA THR A 295 -1.09 -13.79 -5.62
C THR A 295 -2.33 -13.48 -4.78
N PRO A 296 -2.95 -12.27 -4.94
CA PRO A 296 -4.09 -11.83 -4.14
C PRO A 296 -5.33 -12.69 -4.30
#